data_eff5e6964f61a1dbe85e00df41510086
#
_entry.id   eff5e6964f61a1dbe85e00df41510086
#
_cell.length_a   1.000
_cell.length_b   1.000
_cell.length_c   1.000
_cell.angle_alpha   90.00
_cell.angle_beta   90.00
_cell.angle_gamma   90.00
#
_symmetry.space_group_name_H-M   'P 1'
#
loop_
_entity.id
_entity.type
_entity.pdbx_description
1 polymer ?
#
loop_
_entity_poly.entity_id
_entity_poly.type
_entity_poly.pdbx_seq_one_letter_code
_entity_poly.pdbx_strand_id
1 'polypeptide(L)' 'KKLNTKFGKINLKLSKLGDKTVRITPEYEDCKRLAKKLNLPLLEVIKSVSSAYSKK' A
#
# COMPACT_ATOMS: atom_id res chain seq x y z
N LYS A 1 1.10 -10.06 -3.13
CA LYS A 1 -0.26 -9.85 -2.67
C LYS A 1 -0.76 -8.47 -3.05
N LYS A 2 -1.98 -8.40 -3.48
CA LYS A 2 -2.54 -7.14 -3.94
C LYS A 2 -3.62 -6.63 -3.01
N LEU A 3 -3.67 -5.32 -2.89
CA LEU A 3 -4.66 -4.66 -2.06
C LEU A 3 -5.45 -3.69 -2.92
N ASN A 4 -6.76 -3.74 -2.80
CA ASN A 4 -7.63 -2.78 -3.49
C ASN A 4 -7.77 -1.54 -2.63
N THR A 5 -7.37 -0.41 -3.18
CA THR A 5 -7.58 0.87 -2.51
C THR A 5 -8.57 1.67 -3.35
N LYS A 6 -9.04 2.76 -2.79
CA LYS A 6 -9.97 3.61 -3.52
C LYS A 6 -9.32 4.23 -4.77
N PHE A 7 -8.00 4.20 -4.85
CA PHE A 7 -7.29 4.74 -6.00
C PHE A 7 -6.85 3.66 -6.98
N GLY A 8 -6.98 2.38 -6.61
CA GLY A 8 -6.56 1.31 -7.49
C GLY A 8 -5.87 0.21 -6.70
N LYS A 9 -5.34 -0.75 -7.44
CA LYS A 9 -4.67 -1.88 -6.83
C LYS A 9 -3.21 -1.59 -6.59
N ILE A 10 -2.73 -2.00 -5.43
CA ILE A 10 -1.35 -1.81 -5.03
C ILE A 10 -0.81 -3.12 -4.51
N ASN A 11 0.39 -3.47 -4.95
CA ASN A 11 1.04 -4.68 -4.45
C ASN A 11 1.54 -4.46 -3.04
N LEU A 12 1.43 -5.49 -2.24
CA LEU A 12 1.91 -5.46 -0.87
C LEU A 12 3.13 -6.34 -0.75
N LYS A 13 4.03 -5.92 0.09
CA LYS A 13 5.24 -6.65 0.38
C LYS A 13 5.13 -7.22 1.79
N LEU A 14 5.35 -8.52 1.90
CA LEU A 14 5.32 -9.20 3.19
C LEU A 14 6.74 -9.39 3.67
N SER A 15 6.99 -8.96 4.88
CA SER A 15 8.30 -9.14 5.51
C SER A 15 8.09 -9.85 6.83
N LYS A 16 8.87 -10.88 7.06
CA LYS A 16 8.78 -11.64 8.29
C LYS A 16 9.85 -11.15 9.25
N LEU A 17 9.41 -10.76 10.42
CA LEU A 17 10.32 -10.31 11.47
C LEU A 17 10.28 -11.31 12.61
N GLY A 18 11.27 -12.18 12.66
CA GLY A 18 11.26 -13.22 13.66
C GLY A 18 10.26 -14.29 13.30
N ASP A 19 9.82 -15.04 14.28
CA ASP A 19 8.96 -16.18 14.04
C ASP A 19 7.48 -15.83 13.91
N LYS A 20 7.09 -14.77 14.56
CA LYS A 20 5.66 -14.50 14.69
C LYS A 20 5.23 -13.20 14.07
N THR A 21 6.14 -12.30 13.87
CA THR A 21 5.79 -10.98 13.41
C THR A 21 5.88 -10.89 11.91
N VAL A 22 4.82 -10.42 11.29
CA VAL A 22 4.79 -10.19 9.86
C VAL A 22 4.49 -8.74 9.63
N ARG A 23 5.32 -8.10 8.85
CA ARG A 23 5.10 -6.72 8.46
C ARG A 23 4.61 -6.67 7.02
N ILE A 24 3.55 -5.94 6.80
CA ILE A 24 2.99 -5.76 5.46
C ILE A 24 3.14 -4.29 5.09
N THR A 25 3.83 -4.05 3.99
CA THR A 25 4.03 -2.67 3.53
C THR A 25 3.65 -2.59 2.06
N PRO A 26 3.19 -1.42 1.61
CA PRO A 26 2.90 -1.26 0.18
C PRO A 26 4.19 -1.14 -0.60
N GLU A 27 4.13 -1.59 -1.86
CA GLU A 27 5.26 -1.41 -2.76
C GLU A 27 5.36 0.07 -3.08
N TYR A 28 6.47 0.65 -2.75
CA TYR A 28 6.67 2.08 -2.92
C TYR A 28 6.52 2.51 -4.38
N GLU A 29 7.05 1.71 -5.29
CA GLU A 29 6.97 2.04 -6.70
C GLU A 29 5.53 2.06 -7.19
N ASP A 30 4.71 1.17 -6.68
CA ASP A 30 3.30 1.16 -7.04
C ASP A 30 2.61 2.42 -6.55
N CYS A 31 2.93 2.83 -5.33
CA CYS A 31 2.33 4.04 -4.78
C CYS A 31 2.75 5.26 -5.59
N LYS A 32 4.01 5.33 -5.96
CA LYS A 32 4.50 6.45 -6.76
C LYS A 32 3.83 6.49 -8.12
N ARG A 33 3.70 5.34 -8.75
CA ARG A 33 3.07 5.29 -10.07
C ARG A 33 1.63 5.74 -10.00
N LEU A 34 0.93 5.27 -8.98
CA LEU A 34 -0.48 5.62 -8.83
C LEU A 34 -0.65 7.10 -8.50
N ALA A 35 0.22 7.63 -7.64
CA ALA A 35 0.15 9.04 -7.30
C ALA A 35 0.37 9.92 -8.53
N LYS A 36 1.33 9.52 -9.35
CA LYS A 36 1.63 10.27 -10.56
C LYS A 36 0.50 10.17 -11.56
N LYS A 37 -0.04 8.98 -11.71
CA LYS A 37 -1.14 8.76 -12.65
C LYS A 37 -2.36 9.57 -12.31
N LEU A 38 -2.65 9.70 -11.03
CA LEU A 38 -3.84 10.41 -10.57
C LEU A 38 -3.55 11.84 -10.16
N ASN A 39 -2.30 12.25 -10.28
CA ASN A 39 -1.89 13.61 -9.92
C ASN A 39 -2.21 13.90 -8.45
N LEU A 40 -1.85 12.97 -7.58
CA LEU A 40 -2.08 13.07 -6.16
C LEU A 40 -0.77 13.11 -5.41
N PRO A 41 -0.74 13.72 -4.23
CA PRO A 41 0.42 13.61 -3.38
C PRO A 41 0.66 12.15 -2.99
N LEU A 42 1.92 11.76 -2.95
CA LEU A 42 2.24 10.39 -2.59
C LEU A 42 1.67 10.02 -1.23
N LEU A 43 1.68 10.95 -0.31
CA LEU A 43 1.17 10.71 1.03
C LEU A 43 -0.30 10.31 1.02
N GLU A 44 -1.07 10.89 0.11
CA GLU A 44 -2.49 10.53 0.01
C GLU A 44 -2.66 9.08 -0.42
N VAL A 45 -1.83 8.63 -1.35
CA VAL A 45 -1.89 7.25 -1.80
C VAL A 45 -1.51 6.31 -0.66
N ILE A 46 -0.47 6.66 0.06
CA ILE A 46 -0.01 5.84 1.18
C ILE A 46 -1.09 5.76 2.26
N LYS A 47 -1.75 6.87 2.52
CA LYS A 47 -2.84 6.88 3.48
C LYS A 47 -3.99 5.97 3.06
N SER A 48 -4.30 5.95 1.76
CA SER A 48 -5.37 5.11 1.27
C SER A 48 -5.03 3.64 1.45
N VAL A 49 -3.76 3.29 1.28
CA VAL A 49 -3.33 1.92 1.50
C VAL A 49 -3.51 1.53 2.97
N SER A 50 -3.06 2.39 3.85
CA SER A 50 -3.18 2.13 5.29
C SER A 50 -4.65 1.98 5.70
N SER A 51 -5.49 2.83 5.17
CA SER A 51 -6.92 2.80 5.48
C SER A 51 -7.57 1.52 4.97
N ALA A 52 -7.26 1.14 3.75
CA ALA A 52 -7.83 -0.07 3.17
C ALA A 52 -7.35 -1.31 3.89
N TYR A 53 -6.08 -1.29 4.32
CA TYR A 53 -5.50 -2.44 4.97
C TYR A 53 -6.07 -2.66 6.37
N SER A 54 -6.24 -1.60 7.13
CA SER A 54 -6.73 -1.73 8.49
C SER A 54 -8.24 -1.90 8.57
N LYS A 55 -8.91 -1.71 7.47
CA LYS A 55 -10.36 -1.88 7.44
C LYS A 55 -10.69 -3.35 7.29
N LYS A 56 -11.39 -3.87 8.20
CA LYS A 56 -11.74 -5.29 8.18
C LYS A 56 -13.21 -5.50 7.95
#